data_3a5dace116a1cb0774fc9241055abea9
#
_entry.id   3a5dace116a1cb0774fc9241055abea9
#
_cell.length_a   1.000
_cell.length_b   1.000
_cell.length_c   1.000
_cell.angle_alpha   90.00
_cell.angle_beta   90.00
_cell.angle_gamma   90.00
#
_symmetry.space_group_name_H-M   'P 1'
#
loop_
_entity.id
_entity.type
_entity.pdbx_description
1 polymer ?
#
loop_
_entity_poly.entity_id
_entity_poly.type
_entity_poly.pdbx_seq_one_letter_code
_entity_poly.pdbx_strand_id
1 'polypeptide(L)'
;MQVTTIEGERIRLRPIEPADYPLLVQWGRDPELSRLLEGDYPQSLDECPAWHQKILSNRHRQLFGIQLTAGRLIGDVELDHIAWRSGDAELRIRIGEREHWDRGYGTEAVILLLRHAFLTMNLKRVYLRVFSFNERAIRCYRKAGFKREGVLVRRTADGQQREVLLMRILRDEFLQAQPWPARAG
;
A
#
# COMPACT_ATOMS: atom_id res chain seq x y z
N MET A 1 11.32 -12.27 -8.46
CA MET A 1 10.64 -13.04 -7.39
C MET A 1 9.16 -13.06 -7.74
N GLN A 2 8.55 -14.23 -7.90
CA GLN A 2 7.11 -14.30 -8.17
C GLN A 2 6.35 -13.78 -6.96
N VAL A 3 5.48 -12.80 -7.19
CA VAL A 3 4.59 -12.28 -6.16
C VAL A 3 3.50 -13.32 -5.92
N THR A 4 3.49 -13.92 -4.74
CA THR A 4 2.51 -14.93 -4.33
C THR A 4 1.25 -14.23 -3.79
N THR A 5 0.08 -14.80 -4.05
CA THR A 5 -1.17 -14.33 -3.45
C THR A 5 -1.13 -14.48 -1.93
N ILE A 6 -1.56 -13.46 -1.21
CA ILE A 6 -1.64 -13.43 0.26
C ILE A 6 -3.12 -13.41 0.63
N GLU A 7 -3.59 -14.49 1.24
CA GLU A 7 -5.00 -14.63 1.63
C GLU A 7 -5.29 -13.89 2.95
N GLY A 8 -6.39 -13.16 2.98
CA GLY A 8 -6.96 -12.51 4.14
C GLY A 8 -8.36 -13.05 4.46
N GLU A 9 -9.08 -12.38 5.32
CA GLU A 9 -10.43 -12.77 5.74
C GLU A 9 -11.48 -12.34 4.71
N ARG A 10 -11.48 -11.07 4.31
CA ARG A 10 -12.45 -10.47 3.38
C ARG A 10 -11.83 -10.08 2.04
N ILE A 11 -10.50 -10.02 1.99
CA ILE A 11 -9.72 -9.66 0.82
C ILE A 11 -8.55 -10.61 0.65
N ARG A 12 -7.96 -10.57 -0.53
CA ARG A 12 -6.63 -11.11 -0.81
C ARG A 12 -5.77 -10.08 -1.52
N LEU A 13 -4.47 -10.17 -1.31
CA LEU A 13 -3.48 -9.42 -2.07
C LEU A 13 -2.92 -10.34 -3.15
N ARG A 14 -3.07 -9.96 -4.42
CA ARG A 14 -2.60 -10.75 -5.55
C ARG A 14 -1.79 -9.91 -6.54
N PRO A 15 -0.99 -10.53 -7.41
CA PRO A 15 -0.37 -9.81 -8.50
C PRO A 15 -1.40 -9.04 -9.33
N ILE A 16 -1.00 -7.89 -9.87
CA ILE A 16 -1.76 -7.17 -10.89
C ILE A 16 -1.70 -7.98 -12.19
N GLU A 17 -2.82 -8.01 -12.90
CA GLU A 17 -2.98 -8.70 -14.18
C GLU A 17 -3.40 -7.70 -15.29
N PRO A 18 -3.17 -8.01 -16.57
CA PRO A 18 -3.59 -7.12 -17.66
C PRO A 18 -5.09 -6.80 -17.66
N ALA A 19 -5.93 -7.71 -17.16
CA ALA A 19 -7.37 -7.48 -17.01
C ALA A 19 -7.71 -6.35 -16.01
N ASP A 20 -6.78 -5.97 -15.13
CA ASP A 20 -6.95 -4.91 -14.14
C ASP A 20 -6.65 -3.51 -14.70
N TYR A 21 -5.96 -3.41 -15.83
CA TYR A 21 -5.49 -2.13 -16.37
C TYR A 21 -6.59 -1.08 -16.52
N PRO A 22 -7.80 -1.40 -16.99
CA PRO A 22 -8.87 -0.40 -17.08
C PRO A 22 -9.20 0.28 -15.74
N LEU A 23 -9.21 -0.49 -14.64
CA LEU A 23 -9.43 0.06 -13.29
C LEU A 23 -8.26 0.92 -12.83
N LEU A 24 -7.03 0.49 -13.08
CA LEU A 24 -5.82 1.25 -12.71
C LEU A 24 -5.79 2.61 -13.42
N VAL A 25 -6.13 2.66 -14.70
CA VAL A 25 -6.24 3.90 -15.47
C VAL A 25 -7.38 4.79 -14.94
N GLN A 26 -8.54 4.19 -14.65
CA GLN A 26 -9.66 4.91 -14.07
C GLN A 26 -9.25 5.58 -12.74
N TRP A 27 -8.58 4.85 -11.86
CA TRP A 27 -8.10 5.39 -10.58
C TRP A 27 -6.95 6.39 -10.76
N GLY A 28 -6.06 6.17 -11.72
CA GLY A 28 -4.97 7.09 -12.05
C GLY A 28 -5.45 8.45 -12.54
N ARG A 29 -6.62 8.48 -13.19
CA ARG A 29 -7.28 9.71 -13.69
C ARG A 29 -8.20 10.38 -12.69
N ASP A 30 -8.49 9.73 -11.55
CA ASP A 30 -9.38 10.31 -10.53
C ASP A 30 -8.67 11.45 -9.80
N PRO A 31 -9.16 12.70 -9.90
CA PRO A 31 -8.49 13.86 -9.29
C PRO A 31 -8.43 13.79 -7.77
N GLU A 32 -9.43 13.20 -7.12
CA GLU A 32 -9.45 13.06 -5.66
C GLU A 32 -8.41 12.04 -5.20
N LEU A 33 -8.31 10.90 -5.89
CA LEU A 33 -7.28 9.91 -5.59
C LEU A 33 -5.88 10.48 -5.84
N SER A 34 -5.68 11.20 -6.95
CA SER A 34 -4.41 11.84 -7.27
C SER A 34 -4.01 12.92 -6.25
N ARG A 35 -4.99 13.59 -5.64
CA ARG A 35 -4.75 14.57 -4.58
C ARG A 35 -4.31 13.93 -3.27
N LEU A 36 -4.77 12.73 -3.00
CA LEU A 36 -4.49 11.99 -1.75
C LEU A 36 -3.19 11.20 -1.80
N LEU A 37 -2.77 10.78 -2.98
CA LEU A 37 -1.66 9.88 -3.18
C LEU A 37 -0.75 10.34 -4.33
N GLU A 38 0.51 10.48 -4.05
CA GLU A 38 1.53 10.71 -5.07
C GLU A 38 2.03 9.35 -5.61
N GLY A 39 2.15 9.27 -6.93
CA GLY A 39 2.65 8.05 -7.58
C GLY A 39 2.64 8.15 -9.10
N ASP A 40 3.31 7.21 -9.73
CA ASP A 40 3.44 7.09 -11.18
C ASP A 40 2.40 6.11 -11.76
N TYR A 41 1.12 6.39 -11.54
CA TYR A 41 0.04 5.57 -12.07
C TYR A 41 -0.19 5.81 -13.56
N PRO A 42 -0.53 4.77 -14.34
CA PRO A 42 -0.79 4.90 -15.78
C PRO A 42 -2.02 5.79 -16.03
N GLN A 43 -1.91 6.65 -17.02
CA GLN A 43 -2.98 7.56 -17.45
C GLN A 43 -3.72 7.05 -18.68
N SER A 44 -3.21 6.01 -19.33
CA SER A 44 -3.83 5.38 -20.50
C SER A 44 -3.56 3.86 -20.49
N LEU A 45 -4.37 3.13 -21.23
CA LEU A 45 -4.18 1.68 -21.39
C LEU A 45 -2.85 1.35 -22.08
N ASP A 46 -2.41 2.20 -23.00
CA ASP A 46 -1.16 2.01 -23.74
C ASP A 46 0.08 2.13 -22.83
N GLU A 47 -0.01 2.89 -21.74
CA GLU A 47 1.06 3.02 -20.75
C GLU A 47 1.16 1.81 -19.81
N CYS A 48 0.06 1.09 -19.60
CA CYS A 48 -0.03 0.03 -18.59
C CYS A 48 1.02 -1.07 -18.74
N PRO A 49 1.27 -1.65 -19.94
CA PRO A 49 2.25 -2.72 -20.07
C PRO A 49 3.66 -2.30 -19.68
N ALA A 50 4.11 -1.12 -20.14
CA ALA A 50 5.43 -0.59 -19.82
C ALA A 50 5.55 -0.22 -18.33
N TRP A 51 4.52 0.40 -17.76
CA TRP A 51 4.45 0.71 -16.34
C TRP A 51 4.51 -0.56 -15.48
N HIS A 52 3.72 -1.57 -15.81
CA HIS A 52 3.68 -2.85 -15.09
C HIS A 52 5.02 -3.59 -15.19
N GLN A 53 5.61 -3.65 -16.39
CA GLN A 53 6.93 -4.26 -16.58
C GLN A 53 8.03 -3.56 -15.78
N LYS A 54 7.99 -2.24 -15.67
CA LYS A 54 8.91 -1.46 -14.85
C LYS A 54 8.80 -1.85 -13.37
N ILE A 55 7.60 -2.12 -12.86
CA ILE A 55 7.40 -2.59 -11.49
C ILE A 55 7.92 -4.01 -11.34
N LEU A 56 7.55 -4.93 -12.24
CA LEU A 56 7.96 -6.35 -12.17
C LEU A 56 9.49 -6.53 -12.23
N SER A 57 10.18 -5.67 -12.96
CA SER A 57 11.64 -5.70 -13.07
C SER A 57 12.38 -5.05 -11.91
N ASN A 58 11.68 -4.30 -11.05
CA ASN A 58 12.27 -3.57 -9.94
C ASN A 58 12.26 -4.41 -8.66
N ARG A 59 13.40 -4.98 -8.30
CA ARG A 59 13.56 -5.75 -7.05
C ARG A 59 13.33 -4.96 -5.76
N HIS A 60 13.27 -3.63 -5.84
CA HIS A 60 13.03 -2.72 -4.72
C HIS A 60 11.56 -2.29 -4.60
N ARG A 61 10.68 -2.93 -5.38
CA ARG A 61 9.25 -2.62 -5.39
C ARG A 61 8.42 -3.91 -5.50
N GLN A 62 7.33 -4.01 -4.73
CA GLN A 62 6.35 -5.08 -4.84
C GLN A 62 4.96 -4.48 -4.80
N LEU A 63 4.18 -4.67 -5.85
CA LEU A 63 2.81 -4.18 -6.02
C LEU A 63 1.82 -5.34 -5.99
N PHE A 64 0.73 -5.14 -5.25
CA PHE A 64 -0.39 -6.08 -5.16
C PHE A 64 -1.71 -5.38 -5.46
N GLY A 65 -2.60 -6.05 -6.16
CA GLY A 65 -4.01 -5.70 -6.20
C GLY A 65 -4.72 -6.15 -4.93
N ILE A 66 -5.60 -5.31 -4.43
CA ILE A 66 -6.51 -5.63 -3.31
C ILE A 66 -7.81 -6.13 -3.91
N GLN A 67 -8.08 -7.42 -3.78
CA GLN A 67 -9.26 -8.07 -4.35
C GLN A 67 -10.17 -8.59 -3.23
N LEU A 68 -11.47 -8.29 -3.32
CA LEU A 68 -12.46 -8.90 -2.45
C LEU A 68 -12.51 -10.42 -2.68
N THR A 69 -12.89 -11.18 -1.66
CA THR A 69 -13.12 -12.63 -1.80
C THR A 69 -14.18 -12.96 -2.86
N ALA A 70 -15.11 -12.03 -3.12
CA ALA A 70 -16.07 -12.11 -4.21
C ALA A 70 -15.47 -11.89 -5.62
N GLY A 71 -14.19 -11.61 -5.74
CA GLY A 71 -13.46 -11.51 -7.00
C GLY A 71 -13.24 -10.10 -7.55
N ARG A 72 -13.87 -9.07 -6.97
CA ARG A 72 -13.70 -7.67 -7.44
C ARG A 72 -12.41 -7.03 -6.94
N LEU A 73 -11.63 -6.46 -7.84
CA LEU A 73 -10.50 -5.60 -7.49
C LEU A 73 -11.01 -4.24 -7.01
N ILE A 74 -10.53 -3.77 -5.85
CA ILE A 74 -10.98 -2.51 -5.22
C ILE A 74 -9.87 -1.49 -4.98
N GLY A 75 -8.63 -1.89 -5.17
CA GLY A 75 -7.48 -1.03 -4.93
C GLY A 75 -6.16 -1.73 -5.16
N ASP A 76 -5.11 -1.08 -4.76
CA ASP A 76 -3.74 -1.59 -4.80
C ASP A 76 -2.96 -1.20 -3.54
N VAL A 77 -1.95 -1.99 -3.22
CA VAL A 77 -1.03 -1.76 -2.10
C VAL A 77 0.36 -2.21 -2.48
N GLU A 78 1.37 -1.45 -2.08
CA GLU A 78 2.75 -1.76 -2.44
C GLU A 78 3.74 -1.51 -1.32
N LEU A 79 4.87 -2.21 -1.42
CA LEU A 79 6.12 -1.84 -0.78
C LEU A 79 7.04 -1.27 -1.85
N ASP A 80 7.51 -0.05 -1.63
CA ASP A 80 8.46 0.65 -2.49
C ASP A 80 9.73 0.99 -1.71
N HIS A 81 10.79 1.38 -2.43
CA HIS A 81 12.09 1.71 -1.82
C HIS A 81 12.61 0.62 -0.86
N ILE A 82 12.38 -0.65 -1.21
CA ILE A 82 12.82 -1.78 -0.39
C ILE A 82 14.35 -1.76 -0.30
N ALA A 83 14.84 -1.45 0.88
CA ALA A 83 16.28 -1.44 1.20
C ALA A 83 16.65 -2.77 1.88
N TRP A 84 16.96 -3.77 1.09
CA TRP A 84 17.21 -5.14 1.54
C TRP A 84 18.29 -5.25 2.62
N ARG A 85 19.28 -4.36 2.58
CA ARG A 85 20.40 -4.37 3.53
C ARG A 85 20.01 -3.87 4.93
N SER A 86 19.24 -2.78 4.99
CA SER A 86 18.76 -2.20 6.26
C SER A 86 17.46 -2.85 6.74
N GLY A 87 16.68 -3.41 5.82
CA GLY A 87 15.38 -4.00 6.10
C GLY A 87 14.24 -2.98 6.18
N ASP A 88 14.36 -1.85 5.46
CA ASP A 88 13.34 -0.81 5.40
C ASP A 88 12.53 -0.90 4.10
N ALA A 89 11.27 -0.47 4.14
CA ALA A 89 10.45 -0.25 2.95
C ALA A 89 9.41 0.84 3.19
N GLU A 90 8.99 1.52 2.12
CA GLU A 90 7.87 2.45 2.13
C GLU A 90 6.58 1.73 1.73
N LEU A 91 5.53 1.90 2.52
CA LEU A 91 4.19 1.40 2.20
C LEU A 91 3.37 2.48 1.53
N ARG A 92 2.68 2.10 0.45
CA ARG A 92 1.64 2.92 -0.20
C ARG A 92 0.40 2.07 -0.40
N ILE A 93 -0.78 2.67 -0.25
CA ILE A 93 -2.05 2.01 -0.47
C ILE A 93 -3.06 2.95 -1.09
N ARG A 94 -3.86 2.41 -2.00
CA ARG A 94 -4.98 3.09 -2.61
C ARG A 94 -6.20 2.16 -2.63
N ILE A 95 -7.31 2.61 -2.05
CA ILE A 95 -8.63 2.03 -2.32
C ILE A 95 -9.26 2.89 -3.40
N GLY A 96 -9.27 2.39 -4.64
CA GLY A 96 -9.75 3.12 -5.80
C GLY A 96 -11.27 3.21 -5.86
N GLU A 97 -11.96 2.19 -5.36
CA GLU A 97 -13.41 2.11 -5.34
C GLU A 97 -13.98 2.79 -4.09
N ARG A 98 -14.57 3.99 -4.25
CA ARG A 98 -15.02 4.84 -3.13
C ARG A 98 -16.10 4.19 -2.27
N GLU A 99 -16.95 3.36 -2.86
CA GLU A 99 -17.99 2.60 -2.15
C GLU A 99 -17.44 1.61 -1.11
N HIS A 100 -16.13 1.33 -1.20
CA HIS A 100 -15.42 0.45 -0.27
C HIS A 100 -14.59 1.21 0.78
N TRP A 101 -14.67 2.55 0.79
CA TRP A 101 -14.03 3.37 1.81
C TRP A 101 -14.71 3.20 3.18
N ASP A 102 -13.94 3.42 4.25
CA ASP A 102 -14.39 3.35 5.66
C ASP A 102 -15.03 2.00 6.07
N ARG A 103 -14.77 0.92 5.31
CA ARG A 103 -15.25 -0.44 5.60
C ARG A 103 -14.17 -1.36 6.17
N GLY A 104 -12.99 -0.84 6.47
CA GLY A 104 -11.87 -1.61 7.05
C GLY A 104 -11.03 -2.40 6.06
N TYR A 105 -11.33 -2.42 4.77
CA TYR A 105 -10.55 -3.14 3.76
C TYR A 105 -9.11 -2.61 3.65
N GLY A 106 -8.92 -1.30 3.74
CA GLY A 106 -7.59 -0.71 3.75
C GLY A 106 -6.75 -1.15 4.94
N THR A 107 -7.34 -1.21 6.12
CA THR A 107 -6.66 -1.70 7.34
C THR A 107 -6.27 -3.16 7.20
N GLU A 108 -7.17 -4.01 6.70
CA GLU A 108 -6.88 -5.42 6.45
C GLU A 108 -5.75 -5.59 5.42
N ALA A 109 -5.78 -4.85 4.31
CA ALA A 109 -4.72 -4.88 3.29
C ALA A 109 -3.36 -4.48 3.85
N VAL A 110 -3.31 -3.42 4.66
CA VAL A 110 -2.08 -2.96 5.32
C VAL A 110 -1.54 -4.03 6.26
N ILE A 111 -2.39 -4.64 7.09
CA ILE A 111 -1.98 -5.70 8.01
C ILE A 111 -1.45 -6.93 7.26
N LEU A 112 -2.11 -7.36 6.18
CA LEU A 112 -1.64 -8.47 5.35
C LEU A 112 -0.27 -8.18 4.73
N LEU A 113 -0.08 -6.96 4.21
CA LEU A 113 1.20 -6.57 3.63
C LEU A 113 2.31 -6.47 4.68
N LEU A 114 2.02 -5.95 5.88
CA LEU A 114 2.98 -5.91 6.99
C LEU A 114 3.40 -7.32 7.43
N ARG A 115 2.46 -8.26 7.48
CA ARG A 115 2.78 -9.66 7.76
C ARG A 115 3.75 -10.22 6.72
N HIS A 116 3.47 -10.02 5.46
CA HIS A 116 4.35 -10.41 4.37
C HIS A 116 5.72 -9.75 4.48
N ALA A 117 5.77 -8.44 4.70
CA ALA A 117 7.00 -7.68 4.87
C ALA A 117 7.88 -8.21 6.02
N PHE A 118 7.29 -8.45 7.19
CA PHE A 118 8.03 -8.83 8.38
C PHE A 118 8.32 -10.33 8.49
N LEU A 119 7.39 -11.18 8.07
CA LEU A 119 7.51 -12.65 8.27
C LEU A 119 8.08 -13.37 7.04
N THR A 120 7.80 -12.88 5.83
CA THR A 120 8.26 -13.51 4.58
C THR A 120 9.50 -12.83 4.03
N MET A 121 9.51 -11.50 3.97
CA MET A 121 10.62 -10.72 3.41
C MET A 121 11.70 -10.40 4.46
N ASN A 122 11.43 -10.67 5.74
CA ASN A 122 12.34 -10.38 6.87
C ASN A 122 12.74 -8.90 7.00
N LEU A 123 11.84 -7.99 6.60
CA LEU A 123 12.05 -6.56 6.82
C LEU A 123 11.98 -6.23 8.32
N LYS A 124 12.57 -5.11 8.71
CA LYS A 124 12.66 -4.65 10.11
C LYS A 124 11.76 -3.46 10.40
N ARG A 125 11.54 -2.62 9.39
CA ARG A 125 10.80 -1.37 9.51
C ARG A 125 10.01 -1.11 8.23
N VAL A 126 8.75 -0.72 8.39
CA VAL A 126 7.94 -0.17 7.30
C VAL A 126 7.53 1.24 7.68
N TYR A 127 7.70 2.17 6.78
CA TYR A 127 7.33 3.58 6.96
C TYR A 127 6.39 4.03 5.85
N LEU A 128 5.76 5.16 6.04
CA LEU A 128 4.90 5.79 5.04
C LEU A 128 4.88 7.30 5.21
N ARG A 129 4.45 7.95 4.14
CA ARG A 129 4.17 9.39 4.09
C ARG A 129 2.69 9.58 3.79
N VAL A 130 2.03 10.44 4.54
CA VAL A 130 0.61 10.73 4.35
C VAL A 130 0.35 12.22 4.56
N PHE A 131 -0.43 12.83 3.69
CA PHE A 131 -0.85 14.22 3.87
C PHE A 131 -1.68 14.35 5.15
N SER A 132 -1.42 15.40 5.94
CA SER A 132 -2.09 15.62 7.24
C SER A 132 -3.61 15.75 7.12
N PHE A 133 -4.12 16.19 5.97
CA PHE A 133 -5.56 16.27 5.70
C PHE A 133 -6.21 14.92 5.34
N ASN A 134 -5.43 13.87 5.07
CA ASN A 134 -5.95 12.54 4.75
C ASN A 134 -6.26 11.73 6.03
N GLU A 135 -7.22 12.22 6.79
CA GLU A 135 -7.58 11.64 8.09
C GLU A 135 -8.02 10.18 8.00
N ARG A 136 -8.67 9.80 6.89
CA ARG A 136 -9.09 8.41 6.65
C ARG A 136 -7.88 7.47 6.60
N ALA A 137 -6.87 7.80 5.84
CA ALA A 137 -5.64 7.01 5.75
C ALA A 137 -4.91 6.99 7.09
N ILE A 138 -4.82 8.13 7.78
CA ILE A 138 -4.17 8.22 9.10
C ILE A 138 -4.87 7.29 10.11
N ARG A 139 -6.21 7.27 10.13
CA ARG A 139 -6.96 6.33 10.99
C ARG A 139 -6.66 4.87 10.65
N CYS A 140 -6.60 4.55 9.35
CA CYS A 140 -6.24 3.23 8.85
C CYS A 140 -4.85 2.79 9.36
N TYR A 141 -3.85 3.64 9.19
CA TYR A 141 -2.48 3.35 9.60
C TYR A 141 -2.33 3.21 11.12
N ARG A 142 -2.99 4.06 11.90
CA ARG A 142 -3.01 3.93 13.36
C ARG A 142 -3.63 2.61 13.82
N LYS A 143 -4.73 2.18 13.21
CA LYS A 143 -5.35 0.88 13.49
C LYS A 143 -4.42 -0.30 13.15
N ALA A 144 -3.60 -0.16 12.11
CA ALA A 144 -2.61 -1.16 11.74
C ALA A 144 -1.35 -1.14 12.64
N GLY A 145 -1.23 -0.16 13.54
CA GLY A 145 -0.14 -0.07 14.51
C GLY A 145 0.97 0.93 14.16
N PHE A 146 0.82 1.72 13.09
CA PHE A 146 1.78 2.78 12.77
C PHE A 146 1.77 3.90 13.81
N LYS A 147 2.96 4.40 14.11
CA LYS A 147 3.20 5.54 15.00
C LYS A 147 3.76 6.70 14.21
N ARG A 148 3.37 7.91 14.60
CA ARG A 148 3.95 9.13 14.02
C ARG A 148 5.40 9.25 14.43
N GLU A 149 6.27 9.54 13.47
CA GLU A 149 7.70 9.71 13.64
C GLU A 149 8.15 11.17 13.40
N GLY A 150 7.45 11.87 12.52
CA GLY A 150 7.77 13.26 12.20
C GLY A 150 6.75 13.92 11.28
N VAL A 151 7.08 15.15 10.90
CA VAL A 151 6.30 15.98 9.97
C VAL A 151 7.24 16.67 9.00
N LEU A 152 6.86 16.71 7.74
CA LEU A 152 7.51 17.50 6.70
C LEU A 152 6.52 18.53 6.16
N VAL A 153 7.04 19.67 5.71
CA VAL A 153 6.29 20.59 4.86
C VAL A 153 6.79 20.40 3.42
N ARG A 154 5.87 20.09 2.52
CA ARG A 154 6.19 19.85 1.12
C ARG A 154 5.44 20.83 0.22
N ARG A 155 6.13 21.32 -0.81
CA ARG A 155 5.50 22.10 -1.88
C ARG A 155 4.97 21.14 -2.93
N THR A 156 3.65 21.17 -3.16
CA THR A 156 2.99 20.35 -4.18
C THR A 156 3.05 21.03 -5.55
N ALA A 157 2.72 20.28 -6.61
CA ALA A 157 2.78 20.76 -7.99
C ALA A 157 1.91 22.01 -8.27
N ASP A 158 0.83 22.19 -7.48
CA ASP A 158 -0.04 23.38 -7.49
C ASP A 158 0.58 24.59 -6.77
N GLY A 159 1.83 24.47 -6.29
CA GLY A 159 2.57 25.54 -5.59
C GLY A 159 2.19 25.72 -4.12
N GLN A 160 1.24 24.94 -3.59
CA GLN A 160 0.82 25.02 -2.20
C GLN A 160 1.79 24.29 -1.28
N GLN A 161 1.94 24.78 -0.05
CA GLN A 161 2.64 24.05 1.00
C GLN A 161 1.66 23.13 1.72
N ARG A 162 2.03 21.86 1.85
CA ARG A 162 1.22 20.87 2.51
C ARG A 162 2.04 20.12 3.55
N GLU A 163 1.42 19.87 4.69
CA GLU A 163 2.02 19.09 5.75
C GLU A 163 1.88 17.59 5.45
N VAL A 164 2.98 16.88 5.58
CA VAL A 164 3.08 15.43 5.37
C VAL A 164 3.53 14.79 6.69
N LEU A 165 2.73 13.88 7.22
CA LEU A 165 3.10 13.09 8.38
C LEU A 165 3.98 11.93 7.93
N LEU A 166 5.06 11.71 8.67
CA LEU A 166 5.88 10.51 8.60
C LEU A 166 5.39 9.54 9.67
N MET A 167 5.05 8.33 9.26
CA MET A 167 4.62 7.27 10.17
C MET A 167 5.46 6.02 9.93
N ARG A 168 5.65 5.21 10.97
CA ARG A 168 6.42 3.98 10.88
C ARG A 168 5.87 2.89 11.80
N ILE A 169 6.20 1.65 11.49
CA ILE A 169 6.01 0.50 12.35
C ILE A 169 7.24 -0.39 12.31
N LEU A 170 7.67 -0.88 13.46
CA LEU A 170 8.78 -1.82 13.58
C LEU A 170 8.24 -3.24 13.65
N ARG A 171 9.03 -4.21 13.15
CA ARG A 171 8.68 -5.63 13.18
C ARG A 171 8.28 -6.11 14.59
N ASP A 172 9.08 -5.78 15.60
CA ASP A 172 8.82 -6.25 16.96
C ASP A 172 7.53 -5.65 17.54
N GLU A 173 7.25 -4.38 17.25
CA GLU A 173 5.98 -3.73 17.65
C GLU A 173 4.78 -4.42 17.00
N PHE A 174 4.88 -4.76 15.71
CA PHE A 174 3.83 -5.45 14.98
C PHE A 174 3.57 -6.85 15.56
N LEU A 175 4.62 -7.61 15.82
CA LEU A 175 4.50 -8.97 16.36
C LEU A 175 3.95 -9.00 17.79
N GLN A 176 4.26 -7.99 18.61
CA GLN A 176 3.70 -7.85 19.96
C GLN A 176 2.22 -7.46 19.97
N ALA A 177 1.81 -6.58 19.06
CA ALA A 177 0.43 -6.07 18.99
C ALA A 177 -0.56 -7.07 18.32
N GLN A 178 -0.05 -7.96 17.50
CA GLN A 178 -0.80 -8.99 16.78
C GLN A 178 -0.31 -10.38 17.22
N PRO A 179 -0.81 -10.92 18.34
CA PRO A 179 -0.45 -12.28 18.72
C PRO A 179 -0.91 -13.23 17.60
N TRP A 180 0.07 -13.71 16.86
CA TRP A 180 -0.12 -14.68 15.79
C TRP A 180 -0.66 -15.96 16.41
N PRO A 181 -1.73 -16.57 15.88
CA PRO A 181 -2.05 -17.93 16.27
C PRO A 181 -0.82 -18.80 15.98
N ALA A 182 -0.31 -19.44 17.02
CA ALA A 182 0.77 -20.41 16.89
C ALA A 182 0.40 -21.35 15.73
N ARG A 183 1.35 -21.58 14.80
CA ARG A 183 1.16 -22.55 13.73
C ARG A 183 0.67 -23.83 14.39
N ALA A 184 -0.55 -24.24 14.05
CA ALA A 184 -0.96 -25.62 14.32
C ALA A 184 0.04 -26.49 13.59
N GLY A 185 0.81 -27.28 14.37
CA GLY A 185 1.84 -28.20 13.89
C GLY A 185 1.27 -29.30 13.01
#